data_94062b012e4d436ee692f5d0b7afe7c7
#
_entry.id   94062b012e4d436ee692f5d0b7afe7c7
#
_cell.length_a   1.000
_cell.length_b   1.000
_cell.length_c   1.000
_cell.angle_alpha   90.00
_cell.angle_beta   90.00
_cell.angle_gamma   90.00
#
_symmetry.space_group_name_H-M   'P 1'
#
loop_
_entity.id
_entity.type
_entity.pdbx_description
1 polymer ?
#
loop_
_entity_poly.entity_id
_entity_poly.type
_entity_poly.pdbx_seq_one_letter_code
_entity_poly.pdbx_strand_id
1 'polypeptide(L)'
;MLVAVSSPWASEKLAEPIRDLAARLSAEVVVAHVATLHEEDEHESDATQRGEQTLKLMTDGLREAGLEAEGVMLFSDDTSKAILNTARARHCTMIVLGLTGKGVLKRLIAGDVPANLIRQTDLPVLLCPANWDGVV
;
A
#
# COMPACT_ATOMS: atom_id res chain seq x y z
N MET A 1 -5.79 -3.87 9.22
CA MET A 1 -4.86 -4.31 8.18
C MET A 1 -4.08 -3.14 7.62
N LEU A 2 -2.88 -3.38 7.15
CA LEU A 2 -2.10 -2.36 6.46
C LEU A 2 -2.21 -2.56 4.96
N VAL A 3 -2.53 -1.49 4.24
CA VAL A 3 -2.58 -1.46 2.77
C VAL A 3 -1.47 -0.54 2.27
N ALA A 4 -0.51 -1.08 1.54
CA ALA A 4 0.55 -0.29 0.94
C ALA A 4 0.19 0.06 -0.50
N VAL A 5 0.18 1.34 -0.81
CA VAL A 5 -0.15 1.86 -2.14
C VAL A 5 0.98 2.71 -2.68
N SER A 6 1.28 2.56 -3.96
CA SER A 6 2.48 3.15 -4.57
C SER A 6 2.21 4.41 -5.38
N SER A 7 0.99 4.64 -5.83
CA SER A 7 0.67 5.77 -6.70
C SER A 7 -0.80 6.16 -6.62
N PRO A 8 -1.18 7.38 -7.05
CA PRO A 8 -2.58 7.76 -7.13
C PRO A 8 -3.40 6.83 -8.02
N TRP A 9 -2.82 6.36 -9.12
CA TRP A 9 -3.49 5.40 -10.01
C TRP A 9 -3.79 4.08 -9.30
N ALA A 10 -2.83 3.56 -8.52
CA ALA A 10 -3.01 2.35 -7.73
C ALA A 10 -4.12 2.53 -6.69
N SER A 11 -4.15 3.65 -5.99
CA SER A 11 -5.21 3.97 -5.04
C SER A 11 -6.58 4.00 -5.70
N GLU A 12 -6.67 4.65 -6.85
CA GLU A 12 -7.93 4.77 -7.60
C GLU A 12 -8.43 3.39 -8.06
N LYS A 13 -7.53 2.54 -8.56
CA LYS A 13 -7.88 1.20 -9.03
C LYS A 13 -8.27 0.25 -7.91
N LEU A 14 -7.62 0.33 -6.77
CA LEU A 14 -7.77 -0.64 -5.69
C LEU A 14 -8.70 -0.18 -4.57
N ALA A 15 -9.14 1.07 -4.55
CA ALA A 15 -9.96 1.60 -3.47
C ALA A 15 -11.25 0.79 -3.28
N GLU A 16 -11.97 0.49 -4.34
CA GLU A 16 -13.22 -0.25 -4.26
C GLU A 16 -13.02 -1.72 -3.84
N PRO A 17 -12.12 -2.49 -4.47
CA PRO A 17 -11.87 -3.86 -4.02
C PRO A 17 -11.34 -3.95 -2.58
N ILE A 18 -10.47 -3.04 -2.17
CA ILE A 18 -9.93 -3.02 -0.81
C ILE A 18 -11.01 -2.64 0.20
N ARG A 19 -11.87 -1.68 -0.15
CA ARG A 19 -13.03 -1.32 0.67
C ARG A 19 -13.93 -2.55 0.92
N ASP A 20 -14.22 -3.30 -0.12
CA ASP A 20 -15.03 -4.51 -0.03
C ASP A 20 -14.37 -5.57 0.86
N LEU A 21 -13.07 -5.81 0.68
CA LEU A 21 -12.31 -6.73 1.51
C LEU A 21 -12.31 -6.30 2.98
N ALA A 22 -12.00 -5.03 3.25
CA ALA A 22 -11.95 -4.50 4.61
C ALA A 22 -13.31 -4.59 5.30
N ALA A 23 -14.39 -4.30 4.59
CA ALA A 23 -15.75 -4.40 5.11
C ALA A 23 -16.10 -5.84 5.48
N ARG A 24 -15.75 -6.81 4.63
CA ARG A 24 -15.99 -8.23 4.90
C ARG A 24 -15.21 -8.76 6.09
N LEU A 25 -14.02 -8.22 6.32
CA LEU A 25 -13.17 -8.60 7.46
C LEU A 25 -13.48 -7.78 8.72
N SER A 26 -14.34 -6.79 8.63
CA SER A 26 -14.56 -5.81 9.71
C SER A 26 -13.23 -5.19 10.17
N ALA A 27 -12.38 -4.87 9.24
CA ALA A 27 -11.02 -4.42 9.51
C ALA A 27 -10.91 -2.90 9.59
N GLU A 28 -10.08 -2.43 10.51
CA GLU A 28 -9.54 -1.07 10.49
C GLU A 28 -8.36 -1.05 9.52
N VAL A 29 -8.21 0.02 8.77
CA VAL A 29 -7.21 0.10 7.69
C VAL A 29 -6.19 1.18 7.98
N VAL A 30 -4.93 0.80 7.94
CA VAL A 30 -3.81 1.74 7.87
C VAL A 30 -3.34 1.74 6.42
N VAL A 31 -3.43 2.89 5.77
CA VAL A 31 -2.96 3.06 4.39
C VAL A 31 -1.57 3.67 4.44
N ALA A 32 -0.59 2.95 3.92
CA ALA A 32 0.80 3.40 3.92
C ALA A 32 1.29 3.69 2.51
N HIS A 33 2.01 4.78 2.37
CA HIS A 33 2.77 5.10 1.17
C HIS A 33 4.22 5.35 1.57
N VAL A 34 5.16 4.69 0.89
CA VAL A 34 6.59 4.88 1.13
C VAL A 34 7.17 5.69 -0.02
N ALA A 35 7.63 6.89 0.29
CA ALA A 35 8.38 7.71 -0.64
C ALA A 35 9.85 7.33 -0.55
N THR A 36 10.45 6.98 -1.68
CA THR A 36 11.87 6.70 -1.77
C THR A 36 12.58 7.94 -2.30
N LEU A 37 13.69 8.30 -1.68
CA LEU A 37 14.43 9.52 -2.00
C LEU A 37 15.41 9.36 -3.18
N HIS A 38 15.40 8.20 -3.87
CA HIS A 38 16.40 7.86 -4.88
C HIS A 38 15.92 7.95 -6.33
N GLU A 39 14.75 8.49 -6.58
CA GLU A 39 14.34 8.76 -7.96
C GLU A 39 15.00 10.04 -8.42
N GLU A 40 16.04 9.88 -9.25
CA GLU A 40 16.93 10.96 -9.69
C GLU A 40 16.21 12.13 -10.38
N ASP A 41 15.01 11.92 -10.89
CA ASP A 41 14.26 12.89 -11.68
C ASP A 41 13.13 13.57 -10.89
N GLU A 42 12.99 13.30 -9.60
CA GLU A 42 11.88 13.81 -8.82
C GLU A 42 12.35 14.63 -7.62
N HIS A 43 11.83 15.84 -7.50
CA HIS A 43 12.07 16.66 -6.31
C HIS A 43 11.29 16.08 -5.12
N GLU A 44 11.87 16.18 -3.93
CA GLU A 44 11.26 15.70 -2.68
C GLU A 44 9.84 16.26 -2.48
N SER A 45 9.61 17.52 -2.84
CA SER A 45 8.29 18.15 -2.75
C SER A 45 7.25 17.48 -3.67
N ASP A 46 7.65 17.08 -4.87
CA ASP A 46 6.75 16.43 -5.84
C ASP A 46 6.42 14.99 -5.39
N ALA A 47 7.41 14.28 -4.88
CA ALA A 47 7.22 12.93 -4.33
C ALA A 47 6.29 12.96 -3.12
N THR A 48 6.45 13.94 -2.23
CA THR A 48 5.59 14.12 -1.06
C THR A 48 4.16 14.43 -1.47
N GLN A 49 3.97 15.36 -2.41
CA GLN A 49 2.64 15.73 -2.90
C GLN A 49 1.92 14.56 -3.56
N ARG A 50 2.64 13.79 -4.37
CA ARG A 50 2.09 12.58 -5.01
C ARG A 50 1.73 11.52 -3.98
N GLY A 51 2.56 11.35 -2.96
CA GLY A 51 2.30 10.44 -1.86
C GLY A 51 1.07 10.84 -1.05
N GLU A 52 0.92 12.11 -0.75
CA GLU A 52 -0.26 12.64 -0.05
C GLU A 52 -1.53 12.43 -0.86
N GLN A 53 -1.47 12.64 -2.18
CA GLN A 53 -2.59 12.37 -3.08
C GLN A 53 -2.93 10.88 -3.10
N THR A 54 -1.92 10.01 -3.15
CA THR A 54 -2.07 8.56 -3.10
C THR A 54 -2.83 8.13 -1.85
N LEU A 55 -2.41 8.63 -0.70
CA LEU A 55 -3.05 8.33 0.59
C LEU A 55 -4.48 8.86 0.65
N LYS A 56 -4.68 10.10 0.22
CA LYS A 56 -6.00 10.73 0.27
C LYS A 56 -7.03 9.98 -0.56
N LEU A 57 -6.71 9.57 -1.77
CA LEU A 57 -7.62 8.82 -2.64
C LEU A 57 -8.08 7.53 -1.97
N MET A 58 -7.18 6.79 -1.36
CA MET A 58 -7.50 5.53 -0.69
C MET A 58 -8.27 5.77 0.62
N THR A 59 -7.78 6.65 1.48
CA THR A 59 -8.42 6.90 2.77
C THR A 59 -9.80 7.51 2.63
N ASP A 60 -9.98 8.44 1.71
CA ASP A 60 -11.31 9.05 1.46
C ASP A 60 -12.31 7.98 0.99
N GLY A 61 -11.90 7.12 0.07
CA GLY A 61 -12.75 6.04 -0.42
C GLY A 61 -13.18 5.07 0.67
N LEU A 62 -12.27 4.73 1.57
CA LEU A 62 -12.56 3.84 2.70
C LEU A 62 -13.46 4.52 3.73
N ARG A 63 -13.20 5.77 4.07
CA ARG A 63 -14.00 6.54 5.04
C ARG A 63 -15.42 6.81 4.54
N GLU A 64 -15.59 7.08 3.25
CA GLU A 64 -16.90 7.26 2.65
C GLU A 64 -17.77 6.00 2.77
N ALA A 65 -17.15 4.83 2.84
CA ALA A 65 -17.84 3.57 3.06
C ALA A 65 -18.09 3.26 4.54
N GLY A 66 -17.76 4.17 5.44
CA GLY A 66 -17.95 3.98 6.88
C GLY A 66 -16.85 3.19 7.57
N LEU A 67 -15.72 2.96 6.89
CA LEU A 67 -14.59 2.24 7.46
C LEU A 67 -13.62 3.21 8.17
N GLU A 68 -12.96 2.71 9.21
CA GLU A 68 -11.88 3.45 9.85
C GLU A 68 -10.62 3.30 9.02
N ALA A 69 -10.06 4.42 8.57
CA ALA A 69 -8.86 4.44 7.77
C ALA A 69 -7.95 5.60 8.18
N GLU A 70 -6.67 5.30 8.31
CA GLU A 70 -5.62 6.26 8.64
C GLU A 70 -4.55 6.20 7.56
N GLY A 71 -4.12 7.36 7.06
CA GLY A 71 -3.02 7.46 6.10
C GLY A 71 -1.70 7.74 6.79
N VAL A 72 -0.65 7.02 6.40
CA VAL A 72 0.69 7.20 6.93
C VAL A 72 1.67 7.40 5.78
N MET A 73 2.35 8.55 5.78
CA MET A 73 3.43 8.84 4.85
C MET A 73 4.75 8.39 5.46
N LEU A 74 5.47 7.55 4.75
CA LEU A 74 6.78 7.04 5.17
C LEU A 74 7.86 7.47 4.18
N PHE A 75 9.03 7.76 4.70
CA PHE A 75 10.21 8.07 3.90
C PHE A 75 11.28 7.04 4.23
N SER A 76 11.68 6.23 3.27
CA SER A 76 12.66 5.17 3.50
C SER A 76 13.28 4.69 2.20
N ASP A 77 14.54 4.28 2.30
CA ASP A 77 15.24 3.60 1.21
C ASP A 77 14.92 2.10 1.19
N ASP A 78 14.44 1.57 2.30
CA ASP A 78 14.03 0.17 2.43
C ASP A 78 12.52 0.11 2.63
N THR A 79 11.81 0.02 1.52
CA THR A 79 10.34 0.02 1.50
C THR A 79 9.74 -1.14 2.27
N SER A 80 10.28 -2.35 2.10
CA SER A 80 9.79 -3.56 2.78
C SER A 80 9.89 -3.43 4.29
N LYS A 81 11.03 -2.94 4.78
CA LYS A 81 11.27 -2.75 6.20
C LYS A 81 10.36 -1.67 6.78
N ALA A 82 10.16 -0.56 6.05
CA ALA A 82 9.27 0.52 6.47
C ALA A 82 7.83 0.02 6.60
N ILE A 83 7.33 -0.75 5.65
CA ILE A 83 5.99 -1.34 5.68
C ILE A 83 5.85 -2.27 6.88
N LEU A 84 6.81 -3.17 7.06
CA LEU A 84 6.75 -4.17 8.14
C LEU A 84 6.81 -3.51 9.52
N ASN A 85 7.71 -2.56 9.71
CA ASN A 85 7.82 -1.82 10.97
C ASN A 85 6.54 -1.05 11.29
N THR A 86 5.92 -0.43 10.29
CA THR A 86 4.66 0.29 10.46
C THR A 86 3.52 -0.66 10.81
N ALA A 87 3.43 -1.80 10.13
CA ALA A 87 2.43 -2.81 10.43
C ALA A 87 2.53 -3.30 11.88
N ARG A 88 3.73 -3.56 12.35
CA ARG A 88 3.99 -3.97 13.74
C ARG A 88 3.67 -2.87 14.74
N ALA A 89 4.10 -1.65 14.47
CA ALA A 89 3.85 -0.51 15.35
C ALA A 89 2.36 -0.17 15.48
N ARG A 90 1.59 -0.42 14.44
CA ARG A 90 0.15 -0.17 14.42
C ARG A 90 -0.68 -1.41 14.75
N HIS A 91 -0.04 -2.49 15.17
CA HIS A 91 -0.69 -3.77 15.54
C HIS A 91 -1.56 -4.34 14.41
N CYS A 92 -1.13 -4.16 13.17
CA CYS A 92 -1.81 -4.74 12.03
C CYS A 92 -1.62 -6.26 12.00
N THR A 93 -2.63 -6.97 11.55
CA THR A 93 -2.64 -8.43 11.49
C THR A 93 -2.49 -9.00 10.09
N MET A 94 -2.47 -8.13 9.09
CA MET A 94 -2.36 -8.49 7.68
C MET A 94 -1.80 -7.32 6.88
N ILE A 95 -1.03 -7.64 5.87
CA ILE A 95 -0.49 -6.66 4.93
C ILE A 95 -1.08 -6.93 3.54
N VAL A 96 -1.56 -5.88 2.88
CA VAL A 96 -2.09 -5.94 1.51
C VAL A 96 -1.21 -5.09 0.60
N LEU A 97 -0.71 -5.68 -0.46
CA LEU A 97 0.10 -5.00 -1.46
C LEU A 97 -0.61 -4.97 -2.81
N GLY A 98 -0.73 -3.81 -3.41
CA GLY A 98 -1.21 -3.69 -4.77
C GLY A 98 -0.09 -3.91 -5.78
N LEU A 99 -0.27 -4.86 -6.67
CA LEU A 99 0.66 -5.12 -7.78
C LEU A 99 0.20 -4.32 -9.00
N THR A 100 0.30 -3.01 -8.90
CA THR A 100 -0.18 -2.09 -9.93
C THR A 100 0.99 -1.36 -10.54
N GLY A 101 1.23 -1.54 -11.81
CA GLY A 101 2.23 -0.77 -12.51
C GLY A 101 2.98 -1.59 -13.54
N LYS A 102 3.55 -0.89 -14.50
CA LYS A 102 4.38 -1.48 -15.54
C LYS A 102 5.67 -2.02 -14.91
N GLY A 103 6.00 -3.25 -15.22
CA GLY A 103 7.24 -3.87 -14.76
C GLY A 103 7.16 -4.53 -13.39
N VAL A 104 5.97 -4.70 -12.82
CA VAL A 104 5.78 -5.37 -11.53
C VAL A 104 6.40 -6.77 -11.54
N LEU A 105 6.15 -7.58 -12.56
CA LEU A 105 6.75 -8.91 -12.69
C LEU A 105 8.27 -8.84 -12.76
N LYS A 106 8.80 -7.85 -13.45
CA LYS A 106 10.24 -7.63 -13.57
C LYS A 106 10.84 -7.28 -12.21
N ARG A 107 10.18 -6.46 -11.43
CA ARG A 107 10.59 -6.08 -10.07
C ARG A 107 10.52 -7.25 -9.09
N LEU A 108 9.48 -8.07 -9.16
CA LEU A 108 9.36 -9.27 -8.35
C LEU A 108 10.54 -10.21 -8.56
N ILE A 109 10.94 -10.40 -9.81
CA ILE A 109 12.09 -11.23 -10.16
C ILE A 109 13.40 -10.62 -9.67
N ALA A 110 13.50 -9.30 -9.67
CA ALA A 110 14.69 -8.57 -9.25
C ALA A 110 14.85 -8.39 -7.72
N GLY A 111 14.00 -9.00 -6.91
CA GLY A 111 14.08 -8.88 -5.44
C GLY A 111 13.35 -7.67 -4.88
N ASP A 112 12.29 -7.27 -5.50
CA ASP A 112 11.42 -6.15 -5.20
C ASP A 112 10.72 -6.26 -3.82
N VAL A 113 9.98 -5.21 -3.46
CA VAL A 113 9.26 -5.04 -2.20
C VAL A 113 8.43 -6.27 -1.80
N PRO A 114 7.56 -6.86 -2.67
CA PRO A 114 6.80 -8.05 -2.26
C PRO A 114 7.69 -9.22 -1.89
N ALA A 115 8.72 -9.50 -2.66
CA ALA A 115 9.64 -10.61 -2.39
C ALA A 115 10.40 -10.41 -1.08
N ASN A 116 10.91 -9.20 -0.84
CA ASN A 116 11.63 -8.87 0.38
C ASN A 116 10.72 -8.92 1.61
N LEU A 117 9.50 -8.44 1.46
CA LEU A 117 8.52 -8.45 2.54
C LEU A 117 8.14 -9.89 2.92
N ILE A 118 7.88 -10.75 1.95
CA ILE A 118 7.51 -12.15 2.17
C ILE A 118 8.60 -12.91 2.92
N ARG A 119 9.87 -12.61 2.65
CA ARG A 119 10.99 -13.25 3.36
C ARG A 119 11.12 -12.82 4.81
N GLN A 120 10.70 -11.61 5.16
CA GLN A 120 10.95 -11.01 6.47
C GLN A 120 9.73 -11.00 7.37
N THR A 121 8.54 -11.16 6.81
CA THR A 121 7.30 -10.99 7.58
C THR A 121 6.86 -12.26 8.28
N ASP A 122 6.26 -12.08 9.46
CA ASP A 122 5.48 -13.07 10.16
C ASP A 122 3.96 -12.85 10.01
N LEU A 123 3.57 -11.84 9.22
CA LEU A 123 2.18 -11.52 8.98
C LEU A 123 1.72 -12.05 7.61
N PRO A 124 0.44 -12.45 7.48
CA PRO A 124 -0.12 -12.74 6.16
C PRO A 124 0.03 -11.57 5.21
N VAL A 125 0.39 -11.87 3.97
CA VAL A 125 0.53 -10.86 2.91
C VAL A 125 -0.39 -11.24 1.77
N LEU A 126 -1.29 -10.34 1.41
CA LEU A 126 -2.16 -10.49 0.27
C LEU A 126 -1.65 -9.62 -0.88
N LEU A 127 -1.39 -10.26 -2.01
CA LEU A 127 -0.96 -9.58 -3.24
C LEU A 127 -2.17 -9.38 -4.16
N CYS A 128 -2.48 -8.13 -4.47
CA CYS A 128 -3.63 -7.80 -5.32
C CYS A 128 -3.16 -7.36 -6.71
N PRO A 129 -3.45 -8.12 -7.75
CA PRO A 129 -3.08 -7.70 -9.11
C PRO A 129 -3.89 -6.49 -9.56
N ALA A 130 -3.37 -5.77 -10.54
CA ALA A 130 -3.99 -4.53 -11.04
C ALA A 130 -5.40 -4.74 -11.60
N ASN A 131 -5.69 -5.94 -12.10
CA ASN A 131 -6.99 -6.29 -12.66
C ASN A 131 -7.93 -6.98 -11.66
N TRP A 132 -7.56 -7.00 -10.39
CA TRP A 132 -8.43 -7.54 -9.35
C TRP A 132 -9.61 -6.59 -9.13
N ASP A 133 -10.82 -7.10 -9.26
CA ASP A 133 -12.05 -6.31 -9.20
C ASP A 133 -12.88 -6.55 -7.94
N GLY A 134 -12.32 -7.28 -6.99
CA GLY A 134 -12.93 -7.41 -5.67
C GLY A 134 -13.16 -8.85 -5.23
N VAL A 135 -13.72 -8.95 -4.03
CA VAL A 135 -14.04 -10.23 -3.40
C VAL A 135 -15.42 -10.69 -3.89
N VAL A 136 -15.50 -11.91 -4.30
CA VAL A 136 -16.74 -12.51 -4.77
C VAL A 136 -17.67 -12.88 -3.60
#